data_d97ce9d3da8f92a7b9a485f2ba883994
#
_entry.id   d97ce9d3da8f92a7b9a485f2ba883994
#
_cell.length_a   1.000
_cell.length_b   1.000
_cell.length_c   1.000
_cell.angle_alpha   90.00
_cell.angle_beta   90.00
_cell.angle_gamma   90.00
#
_symmetry.space_group_name_H-M   'P 1'
#
loop_
_entity.id
_entity.type
_entity.pdbx_description
1 polymer ?
#
loop_
_entity_poly.entity_id
_entity_poly.type
_entity_poly.pdbx_seq_one_letter_code
_entity_poly.pdbx_strand_id
1 'polypeptide(L)'
;MSSKKGIQDKTAPRADLAEVLAAKAQTLDENRPEAIAKRAVTGHQMIRQNISQLIDPGSFQEYGQLAEPAFKNLQGPADGLVIGTGTVSGFRVGFMGYDYTVHAGTQSIINHAKADRFLQVVESLRLPLVLWADGGGWRPYENNINSRDYEETFAMMARLSGLVPTVGVVSGRCFAGNANLAGLCDTLIATPKAALGMGGPPLVEAALGLTLTPEELGPAQMHEACGAIDVLVADEHEAIDCVRRYLEYFRGADGQPGSDPDTSALRTVVPENPRRAYDVRRVIEGIADQDSVLELRPKFARSVVTALAKVQGTPVGVLANQPMYLAGAIDSPASDKLARF
;
A
#
# COMPACT_ATOMS: atom_id res chain seq x y z
N MET A 1 -63.33 -24.64 5.13
CA MET A 1 -62.28 -23.72 4.62
C MET A 1 -61.02 -23.98 5.42
N SER A 2 -60.11 -24.80 4.86
CA SER A 2 -58.87 -25.19 5.54
C SER A 2 -57.79 -24.16 5.21
N SER A 3 -57.34 -23.45 6.22
CA SER A 3 -56.21 -22.49 6.16
C SER A 3 -54.94 -23.26 5.83
N LYS A 4 -54.43 -23.11 4.63
CA LYS A 4 -53.07 -23.50 4.26
C LYS A 4 -52.10 -22.60 5.04
N LYS A 5 -51.59 -23.06 6.19
CA LYS A 5 -50.39 -22.50 6.79
C LYS A 5 -49.24 -22.73 5.80
N GLY A 6 -48.74 -21.65 5.19
CA GLY A 6 -47.57 -21.70 4.35
C GLY A 6 -46.40 -22.30 5.14
N ILE A 7 -45.77 -23.28 4.57
CA ILE A 7 -44.51 -23.85 5.07
C ILE A 7 -43.50 -22.70 4.98
N GLN A 8 -43.17 -22.08 6.11
CA GLN A 8 -42.05 -21.15 6.16
C GLN A 8 -40.78 -21.95 5.77
N ASP A 9 -40.13 -21.51 4.72
CA ASP A 9 -38.84 -22.07 4.32
C ASP A 9 -37.85 -21.87 5.52
N LYS A 10 -37.54 -22.94 6.21
CA LYS A 10 -36.64 -22.93 7.37
C LYS A 10 -35.20 -22.57 7.04
N THR A 11 -34.86 -22.43 5.75
CA THR A 11 -33.54 -22.03 5.26
C THR A 11 -33.42 -20.52 5.00
N ALA A 12 -34.55 -19.80 4.90
CA ALA A 12 -34.53 -18.37 4.73
C ALA A 12 -34.03 -17.65 6.01
N PRO A 13 -33.14 -16.67 5.88
CA PRO A 13 -32.70 -15.89 7.04
C PRO A 13 -33.86 -15.11 7.65
N ARG A 14 -33.79 -14.82 8.95
CA ARG A 14 -34.74 -13.92 9.62
C ARG A 14 -34.72 -12.55 8.90
N ALA A 15 -35.82 -11.82 8.97
CA ALA A 15 -35.98 -10.54 8.27
C ALA A 15 -34.88 -9.51 8.64
N ASP A 16 -34.54 -9.41 9.93
CA ASP A 16 -33.49 -8.53 10.42
C ASP A 16 -32.09 -8.93 9.89
N LEU A 17 -31.80 -10.23 9.83
CA LEU A 17 -30.56 -10.73 9.23
C LEU A 17 -30.56 -10.52 7.71
N ALA A 18 -31.68 -10.73 7.04
CA ALA A 18 -31.81 -10.51 5.58
C ALA A 18 -31.53 -9.05 5.24
N GLU A 19 -32.02 -8.09 6.03
CA GLU A 19 -31.78 -6.67 5.87
C GLU A 19 -30.26 -6.33 5.97
N VAL A 20 -29.59 -6.84 6.99
CA VAL A 20 -28.14 -6.65 7.18
C VAL A 20 -27.34 -7.26 6.02
N LEU A 21 -27.70 -8.47 5.59
CA LEU A 21 -27.03 -9.13 4.47
C LEU A 21 -27.24 -8.37 3.16
N ALA A 22 -28.45 -7.85 2.91
CA ALA A 22 -28.73 -7.02 1.74
C ALA A 22 -27.93 -5.71 1.77
N ALA A 23 -27.84 -5.04 2.93
CA ALA A 23 -27.04 -3.84 3.08
C ALA A 23 -25.55 -4.12 2.85
N LYS A 24 -25.00 -5.22 3.37
CA LYS A 24 -23.63 -5.64 3.09
C LYS A 24 -23.40 -5.94 1.60
N ALA A 25 -24.32 -6.65 0.95
CA ALA A 25 -24.21 -6.96 -0.47
C ALA A 25 -24.10 -5.69 -1.33
N GLN A 26 -24.80 -4.62 -0.97
CA GLN A 26 -24.76 -3.33 -1.69
C GLN A 26 -23.37 -2.65 -1.65
N THR A 27 -22.53 -2.99 -0.71
CA THR A 27 -21.17 -2.43 -0.63
C THR A 27 -20.17 -3.18 -1.53
N LEU A 28 -20.54 -4.33 -2.06
CA LEU A 28 -19.67 -5.16 -2.88
C LEU A 28 -19.65 -4.69 -4.34
N ASP A 29 -18.50 -4.89 -5.00
CA ASP A 29 -18.25 -4.41 -6.35
C ASP A 29 -19.26 -4.96 -7.37
N GLU A 30 -19.69 -6.22 -7.22
CA GLU A 30 -20.68 -6.88 -8.10
C GLU A 30 -22.02 -6.13 -8.20
N ASN A 31 -22.36 -5.36 -7.17
CA ASN A 31 -23.57 -4.52 -7.14
C ASN A 31 -23.29 -3.06 -7.56
N ARG A 32 -22.09 -2.77 -8.06
CA ARG A 32 -21.62 -1.43 -8.44
C ARG A 32 -21.03 -1.41 -9.86
N PRO A 33 -21.76 -1.88 -10.90
CA PRO A 33 -21.22 -2.07 -12.26
C PRO A 33 -20.74 -0.76 -12.90
N GLU A 34 -21.40 0.37 -12.60
CA GLU A 34 -20.98 1.68 -13.11
C GLU A 34 -19.63 2.13 -12.51
N ALA A 35 -19.40 1.85 -11.24
CA ALA A 35 -18.13 2.16 -10.58
C ALA A 35 -16.99 1.32 -11.16
N ILE A 36 -17.24 0.02 -11.38
CA ILE A 36 -16.29 -0.87 -12.06
C ILE A 36 -15.95 -0.33 -13.45
N ALA A 37 -16.98 0.02 -14.25
CA ALA A 37 -16.75 0.52 -15.61
C ALA A 37 -15.92 1.81 -15.62
N LYS A 38 -16.22 2.76 -14.72
CA LYS A 38 -15.45 4.02 -14.59
C LYS A 38 -13.99 3.75 -14.19
N ARG A 39 -13.77 2.84 -13.24
CA ARG A 39 -12.42 2.51 -12.77
C ARG A 39 -11.61 1.82 -13.86
N ALA A 40 -12.21 0.89 -14.60
CA ALA A 40 -11.60 0.17 -15.71
C ALA A 40 -11.14 1.11 -16.86
N VAL A 41 -11.88 2.18 -17.17
CA VAL A 41 -11.49 3.18 -18.19
C VAL A 41 -10.14 3.82 -17.86
N THR A 42 -9.84 4.02 -16.58
CA THR A 42 -8.54 4.56 -16.13
C THR A 42 -7.45 3.49 -16.06
N GLY A 43 -7.80 2.22 -16.29
CA GLY A 43 -6.90 1.07 -16.21
C GLY A 43 -6.50 0.71 -14.78
N HIS A 44 -7.39 0.97 -13.81
CA HIS A 44 -7.21 0.59 -12.41
C HIS A 44 -8.27 -0.42 -11.97
N GLN A 45 -7.94 -1.23 -11.00
CA GLN A 45 -8.86 -2.16 -10.35
C GLN A 45 -9.67 -1.48 -9.24
N MET A 46 -10.80 -2.10 -8.86
CA MET A 46 -11.50 -1.76 -7.63
C MET A 46 -10.65 -2.18 -6.42
N ILE A 47 -10.78 -1.45 -5.31
CA ILE A 47 -10.02 -1.79 -4.09
C ILE A 47 -10.31 -3.21 -3.58
N ARG A 48 -11.55 -3.68 -3.71
CA ARG A 48 -11.93 -5.05 -3.32
C ARG A 48 -11.34 -6.12 -4.24
N GLN A 49 -11.10 -5.80 -5.51
CA GLN A 49 -10.37 -6.67 -6.43
C GLN A 49 -8.91 -6.80 -6.00
N ASN A 50 -8.25 -5.69 -5.64
CA ASN A 50 -6.89 -5.70 -5.12
C ASN A 50 -6.78 -6.53 -3.83
N ILE A 51 -7.77 -6.39 -2.92
CA ILE A 51 -7.85 -7.21 -1.71
C ILE A 51 -7.99 -8.69 -2.06
N SER A 52 -8.91 -9.05 -2.96
CA SER A 52 -9.16 -10.45 -3.32
C SER A 52 -7.97 -11.14 -3.99
N GLN A 53 -7.12 -10.36 -4.66
CA GLN A 53 -5.89 -10.87 -5.27
C GLN A 53 -4.73 -10.96 -4.28
N LEU A 54 -4.66 -10.08 -3.28
CA LEU A 54 -3.58 -10.05 -2.29
C LEU A 54 -3.81 -11.05 -1.15
N ILE A 55 -5.01 -11.03 -0.60
CA ILE A 55 -5.39 -11.77 0.62
C ILE A 55 -5.80 -13.21 0.24
N ASP A 56 -5.41 -14.16 1.08
CA ASP A 56 -5.77 -15.57 0.89
C ASP A 56 -7.30 -15.75 0.86
N PRO A 57 -7.82 -16.59 -0.06
CA PRO A 57 -9.27 -16.77 -0.21
C PRO A 57 -9.97 -17.12 1.09
N GLY A 58 -11.05 -16.38 1.40
CA GLY A 58 -11.89 -16.60 2.58
C GLY A 58 -11.31 -16.14 3.91
N SER A 59 -10.09 -15.59 3.94
CA SER A 59 -9.46 -15.13 5.18
C SER A 59 -9.77 -13.67 5.54
N PHE A 60 -10.26 -12.87 4.59
CA PHE A 60 -10.51 -11.44 4.83
C PHE A 60 -11.74 -11.21 5.70
N GLN A 61 -11.53 -10.52 6.81
CA GLN A 61 -12.58 -10.06 7.71
C GLN A 61 -12.64 -8.54 7.68
N GLU A 62 -13.66 -7.99 7.02
CA GLU A 62 -13.86 -6.55 6.89
C GLU A 62 -14.48 -5.96 8.17
N TYR A 63 -13.96 -4.82 8.61
CA TYR A 63 -14.50 -4.02 9.71
C TYR A 63 -15.17 -2.76 9.18
N GLY A 64 -16.33 -2.40 9.78
CA GLY A 64 -17.06 -1.19 9.43
C GLY A 64 -17.54 -1.16 7.98
N GLN A 65 -17.91 -2.30 7.42
CA GLN A 65 -18.42 -2.42 6.04
C GLN A 65 -19.67 -1.56 5.80
N LEU A 66 -20.53 -1.40 6.81
CA LEU A 66 -21.76 -0.63 6.76
C LEU A 66 -21.61 0.83 7.19
N ALA A 67 -20.36 1.33 7.29
CA ALA A 67 -20.14 2.75 7.56
C ALA A 67 -20.60 3.58 6.36
N GLU A 68 -21.26 4.68 6.63
CA GLU A 68 -21.76 5.64 5.64
C GLU A 68 -21.20 7.03 5.95
N PRO A 69 -21.12 7.95 4.95
CA PRO A 69 -20.74 9.32 5.19
C PRO A 69 -21.56 9.99 6.27
N ALA A 70 -20.95 10.92 7.02
CA ALA A 70 -21.62 11.62 8.11
C ALA A 70 -22.82 12.47 7.66
N PHE A 71 -22.84 12.92 6.43
CA PHE A 71 -23.94 13.71 5.87
C PHE A 71 -24.97 12.81 5.20
N LYS A 72 -26.24 12.93 5.61
CA LYS A 72 -27.36 12.11 5.11
C LYS A 72 -27.64 12.20 3.61
N ASN A 73 -27.21 13.28 2.96
CA ASN A 73 -27.33 13.47 1.52
C ASN A 73 -26.18 12.88 0.70
N LEU A 74 -25.20 12.32 1.36
CA LEU A 74 -24.10 11.61 0.74
C LEU A 74 -24.31 10.11 0.90
N GLN A 75 -23.96 9.36 -0.11
CA GLN A 75 -23.92 7.90 -0.07
C GLN A 75 -22.53 7.44 -0.47
N GLY A 76 -22.05 6.40 0.18
CA GLY A 76 -20.76 5.84 -0.17
C GLY A 76 -20.46 4.60 0.65
N PRO A 77 -20.40 3.43 -0.01
CA PRO A 77 -20.17 2.17 0.68
C PRO A 77 -18.88 2.20 1.49
N ALA A 78 -18.96 1.74 2.74
CA ALA A 78 -17.86 1.73 3.70
C ALA A 78 -17.23 3.11 3.95
N ASP A 79 -17.94 4.19 3.63
CA ASP A 79 -17.46 5.57 3.60
C ASP A 79 -16.13 5.74 2.84
N GLY A 80 -15.95 4.97 1.75
CA GLY A 80 -14.77 5.03 0.89
C GLY A 80 -13.49 4.43 1.48
N LEU A 81 -13.57 3.74 2.61
CA LEU A 81 -12.41 3.10 3.24
C LEU A 81 -12.72 1.63 3.58
N VAL A 82 -12.04 0.70 2.91
CA VAL A 82 -12.12 -0.73 3.21
C VAL A 82 -10.98 -1.11 4.14
N ILE A 83 -11.32 -1.62 5.32
CA ILE A 83 -10.35 -2.06 6.33
C ILE A 83 -10.69 -3.45 6.82
N GLY A 84 -9.69 -4.22 7.18
CA GLY A 84 -9.89 -5.55 7.73
C GLY A 84 -8.59 -6.29 8.00
N THR A 85 -8.72 -7.50 8.51
CA THR A 85 -7.61 -8.43 8.71
C THR A 85 -7.78 -9.63 7.80
N GLY A 86 -6.67 -10.23 7.40
CA GLY A 86 -6.64 -11.45 6.60
C GLY A 86 -5.28 -12.10 6.67
N THR A 87 -5.03 -13.05 5.78
CA THR A 87 -3.71 -13.65 5.62
C THR A 87 -3.18 -13.44 4.20
N VAL A 88 -1.87 -13.31 4.07
CA VAL A 88 -1.13 -13.33 2.81
C VAL A 88 -0.16 -14.49 2.89
N SER A 89 -0.37 -15.51 2.06
CA SER A 89 0.40 -16.76 2.13
C SER A 89 0.43 -17.34 3.56
N GLY A 90 -0.70 -17.30 4.28
CA GLY A 90 -0.84 -17.75 5.67
C GLY A 90 -0.31 -16.79 6.74
N PHE A 91 0.33 -15.67 6.36
CA PHE A 91 0.83 -14.67 7.31
C PHE A 91 -0.24 -13.62 7.60
N ARG A 92 -0.59 -13.40 8.88
CA ARG A 92 -1.64 -12.46 9.28
C ARG A 92 -1.21 -11.01 9.01
N VAL A 93 -2.11 -10.26 8.38
CA VAL A 93 -1.89 -8.85 8.03
C VAL A 93 -3.13 -8.01 8.33
N GLY A 94 -2.93 -6.71 8.57
CA GLY A 94 -3.95 -5.69 8.46
C GLY A 94 -3.95 -5.11 7.05
N PHE A 95 -5.15 -4.83 6.53
CA PHE A 95 -5.32 -4.14 5.25
C PHE A 95 -6.15 -2.89 5.44
N MET A 96 -5.71 -1.77 4.87
CA MET A 96 -6.41 -0.50 4.81
C MET A 96 -6.34 0.03 3.37
N GLY A 97 -7.50 0.22 2.71
CA GLY A 97 -7.52 0.66 1.32
C GLY A 97 -8.64 1.66 1.03
N TYR A 98 -8.29 2.77 0.41
CA TYR A 98 -9.24 3.79 -0.02
C TYR A 98 -9.89 3.39 -1.35
N ASP A 99 -11.22 3.39 -1.38
CA ASP A 99 -11.99 3.18 -2.61
C ASP A 99 -12.12 4.50 -3.38
N TYR A 100 -11.28 4.67 -4.39
CA TYR A 100 -11.29 5.88 -5.21
C TYR A 100 -12.63 6.14 -5.90
N THR A 101 -13.49 5.12 -6.08
CA THR A 101 -14.82 5.27 -6.68
C THR A 101 -15.84 5.90 -5.74
N VAL A 102 -15.52 5.98 -4.44
CA VAL A 102 -16.33 6.62 -3.41
C VAL A 102 -15.71 7.97 -3.07
N HIS A 103 -16.33 9.06 -3.52
CA HIS A 103 -15.87 10.43 -3.28
C HIS A 103 -14.37 10.65 -3.57
N ALA A 104 -13.84 10.01 -4.64
CA ALA A 104 -12.43 10.06 -5.02
C ALA A 104 -11.46 9.60 -3.91
N GLY A 105 -11.85 8.64 -3.07
CA GLY A 105 -11.04 8.14 -1.97
C GLY A 105 -10.73 9.19 -0.90
N THR A 106 -11.54 10.25 -0.81
CA THR A 106 -11.29 11.34 0.15
C THR A 106 -11.55 10.90 1.57
N GLN A 107 -10.79 11.48 2.48
CA GLN A 107 -10.88 11.26 3.92
C GLN A 107 -12.07 12.01 4.53
N SER A 108 -12.76 11.38 5.46
CA SER A 108 -13.93 11.90 6.17
C SER A 108 -13.81 11.65 7.67
N ILE A 109 -14.69 12.22 8.45
CA ILE A 109 -14.77 11.98 9.89
C ILE A 109 -15.05 10.51 10.19
N ILE A 110 -15.97 9.90 9.45
CA ILE A 110 -16.34 8.50 9.68
C ILE A 110 -15.22 7.56 9.28
N ASN A 111 -14.54 7.79 8.13
CA ASN A 111 -13.44 6.91 7.76
C ASN A 111 -12.20 7.12 8.65
N HIS A 112 -11.94 8.33 9.17
CA HIS A 112 -10.92 8.52 10.21
C HIS A 112 -11.25 7.74 11.48
N ALA A 113 -12.47 7.83 12.01
CA ALA A 113 -12.88 7.04 13.17
C ALA A 113 -12.73 5.53 12.94
N LYS A 114 -13.03 5.04 11.70
CA LYS A 114 -12.76 3.66 11.30
C LYS A 114 -11.27 3.35 11.30
N ALA A 115 -10.46 4.20 10.67
CA ALA A 115 -9.01 4.03 10.57
C ALA A 115 -8.37 3.99 11.95
N ASP A 116 -8.72 4.93 12.84
CA ASP A 116 -8.19 5.01 14.20
C ASP A 116 -8.49 3.73 14.98
N ARG A 117 -9.75 3.28 14.95
CA ARG A 117 -10.11 2.03 15.60
C ARG A 117 -9.37 0.82 15.03
N PHE A 118 -9.17 0.79 13.72
CA PHE A 118 -8.45 -0.30 13.07
C PHE A 118 -6.95 -0.27 13.36
N LEU A 119 -6.32 0.90 13.34
CA LEU A 119 -4.91 1.05 13.66
C LEU A 119 -4.60 0.62 15.11
N GLN A 120 -5.53 0.84 16.05
CA GLN A 120 -5.43 0.28 17.41
C GLN A 120 -5.37 -1.27 17.39
N VAL A 121 -6.18 -1.91 16.52
CA VAL A 121 -6.14 -3.37 16.35
C VAL A 121 -4.79 -3.80 15.75
N VAL A 122 -4.33 -3.11 14.71
CA VAL A 122 -3.03 -3.37 14.08
C VAL A 122 -1.88 -3.27 15.09
N GLU A 123 -1.85 -2.20 15.88
CA GLU A 123 -0.85 -1.97 16.93
C GLU A 123 -0.90 -3.06 18.02
N SER A 124 -2.10 -3.35 18.52
CA SER A 124 -2.31 -4.31 19.62
C SER A 124 -1.97 -5.75 19.23
N LEU A 125 -2.28 -6.13 18.01
CA LEU A 125 -2.04 -7.48 17.48
C LEU A 125 -0.69 -7.60 16.76
N ARG A 126 0.10 -6.52 16.67
CA ARG A 126 1.38 -6.47 15.96
C ARG A 126 1.28 -6.99 14.52
N LEU A 127 0.25 -6.56 13.79
CA LEU A 127 0.04 -6.98 12.41
C LEU A 127 0.87 -6.13 11.45
N PRO A 128 1.57 -6.71 10.48
CA PRO A 128 2.01 -5.98 9.30
C PRO A 128 0.83 -5.26 8.66
N LEU A 129 1.02 -4.03 8.19
CA LEU A 129 -0.04 -3.23 7.58
C LEU A 129 0.22 -3.01 6.10
N VAL A 130 -0.78 -3.33 5.27
CA VAL A 130 -0.84 -2.96 3.87
C VAL A 130 -1.81 -1.80 3.71
N LEU A 131 -1.32 -0.68 3.16
CA LEU A 131 -2.10 0.51 2.86
C LEU A 131 -2.21 0.73 1.36
N TRP A 132 -3.42 0.73 0.80
CA TRP A 132 -3.68 1.20 -0.56
C TRP A 132 -4.21 2.64 -0.48
N ALA A 133 -3.38 3.62 -0.92
CA ALA A 133 -3.54 5.02 -0.51
C ALA A 133 -4.14 5.95 -1.58
N ASP A 134 -4.71 5.42 -2.67
CA ASP A 134 -5.32 6.26 -3.71
C ASP A 134 -6.42 7.15 -3.14
N GLY A 135 -6.27 8.48 -3.19
CA GLY A 135 -7.29 9.37 -2.67
C GLY A 135 -6.94 10.86 -2.74
N GLY A 136 -7.96 11.69 -2.61
CA GLY A 136 -7.90 13.14 -2.80
C GLY A 136 -7.65 13.96 -1.52
N GLY A 137 -7.33 13.32 -0.39
CA GLY A 137 -7.17 14.02 0.89
C GLY A 137 -8.50 14.26 1.60
N TRP A 138 -8.58 15.31 2.41
CA TRP A 138 -9.78 15.63 3.17
C TRP A 138 -10.99 15.99 2.30
N ARG A 139 -12.17 15.51 2.68
CA ARG A 139 -13.46 15.78 2.01
C ARG A 139 -13.94 17.20 2.37
N PRO A 140 -13.90 18.19 1.44
CA PRO A 140 -14.01 19.64 1.80
C PRO A 140 -15.34 20.02 2.43
N TYR A 141 -16.43 19.36 2.09
CA TYR A 141 -17.77 19.70 2.58
C TYR A 141 -18.09 19.14 3.97
N GLU A 142 -17.16 18.44 4.61
CA GLU A 142 -17.28 17.95 5.99
C GLU A 142 -16.59 18.86 7.03
N ASN A 143 -16.06 20.01 6.63
CA ASN A 143 -15.28 20.92 7.48
C ASN A 143 -16.05 21.51 8.69
N ASN A 144 -17.38 21.44 8.70
CA ASN A 144 -18.20 22.05 9.76
C ASN A 144 -18.52 21.08 10.91
N ILE A 145 -18.02 19.87 10.88
CA ILE A 145 -18.20 18.91 11.96
C ILE A 145 -17.03 19.04 12.93
N ASN A 146 -17.30 19.52 14.16
CA ASN A 146 -16.32 19.55 15.24
C ASN A 146 -15.99 18.10 15.63
N SER A 147 -14.92 17.55 15.08
CA SER A 147 -14.34 16.30 15.59
C SER A 147 -12.96 16.62 16.15
N ARG A 148 -12.76 16.35 17.42
CA ARG A 148 -11.45 16.46 18.08
C ARG A 148 -10.61 15.18 17.90
N ASP A 149 -11.17 14.15 17.29
CA ASP A 149 -10.68 12.77 17.42
C ASP A 149 -9.96 12.23 16.16
N TYR A 150 -9.97 12.95 15.02
CA TYR A 150 -9.39 12.45 13.76
C TYR A 150 -7.90 12.79 13.54
N GLU A 151 -7.30 13.59 14.41
CA GLU A 151 -5.85 13.83 14.37
C GLU A 151 -5.03 12.60 14.75
N GLU A 152 -5.69 11.59 15.32
CA GLU A 152 -5.03 10.39 15.79
C GLU A 152 -4.54 9.49 14.65
N THR A 153 -5.21 9.43 13.51
CA THR A 153 -4.86 8.51 12.41
C THR A 153 -3.39 8.67 11.98
N PHE A 154 -2.92 9.87 11.75
CA PHE A 154 -1.53 10.13 11.35
C PHE A 154 -0.55 9.82 12.48
N ALA A 155 -0.88 10.19 13.70
CA ALA A 155 -0.06 9.88 14.87
C ALA A 155 0.02 8.37 15.11
N MET A 156 -1.08 7.66 14.92
CA MET A 156 -1.12 6.20 15.04
C MET A 156 -0.30 5.52 13.95
N MET A 157 -0.41 5.97 12.69
CA MET A 157 0.45 5.47 11.61
C MET A 157 1.93 5.70 11.93
N ALA A 158 2.30 6.88 12.43
CA ALA A 158 3.68 7.16 12.82
C ALA A 158 4.17 6.26 13.96
N ARG A 159 3.29 5.90 14.92
CA ARG A 159 3.64 4.96 16.01
C ARG A 159 3.87 3.53 15.54
N LEU A 160 3.32 3.12 14.40
CA LEU A 160 3.58 1.79 13.84
C LEU A 160 5.02 1.64 13.32
N SER A 161 5.70 2.75 13.01
CA SER A 161 7.08 2.74 12.54
C SER A 161 8.00 2.05 13.57
N GLY A 162 8.74 1.04 13.10
CA GLY A 162 9.58 0.20 13.95
C GLY A 162 8.85 -0.81 14.83
N LEU A 163 7.50 -0.81 14.85
CA LEU A 163 6.71 -1.79 15.58
C LEU A 163 6.24 -2.96 14.70
N VAL A 164 5.80 -2.65 13.51
CA VAL A 164 5.32 -3.61 12.51
C VAL A 164 5.73 -3.11 11.13
N PRO A 165 6.01 -4.00 10.18
CA PRO A 165 6.28 -3.57 8.81
C PRO A 165 5.03 -2.95 8.19
N THR A 166 5.21 -1.80 7.55
CA THR A 166 4.15 -1.07 6.85
C THR A 166 4.52 -0.89 5.38
N VAL A 167 3.60 -1.27 4.49
CA VAL A 167 3.78 -1.11 3.05
C VAL A 167 2.63 -0.35 2.43
N GLY A 168 2.95 0.77 1.77
CA GLY A 168 1.99 1.59 1.03
C GLY A 168 2.00 1.23 -0.45
N VAL A 169 0.83 1.28 -1.09
CA VAL A 169 0.67 1.18 -2.53
C VAL A 169 -0.07 2.40 -3.04
N VAL A 170 0.45 3.00 -4.11
CA VAL A 170 -0.20 4.08 -4.84
C VAL A 170 -0.23 3.70 -6.32
N SER A 171 -1.43 3.45 -6.84
CA SER A 171 -1.61 3.08 -8.25
C SER A 171 -2.13 4.24 -9.09
N GLY A 172 -2.86 5.17 -8.48
CA GLY A 172 -3.48 6.33 -9.11
C GLY A 172 -3.12 7.64 -8.39
N ARG A 173 -4.11 8.48 -8.15
CA ARG A 173 -3.93 9.79 -7.53
C ARG A 173 -3.93 9.69 -6.01
N CYS A 174 -2.92 10.26 -5.38
CA CYS A 174 -2.72 10.22 -3.94
C CYS A 174 -2.28 11.59 -3.43
N PHE A 175 -3.21 12.37 -2.88
CA PHE A 175 -2.95 13.75 -2.49
C PHE A 175 -3.29 14.04 -1.03
N ALA A 176 -2.66 15.08 -0.48
CA ALA A 176 -2.89 15.59 0.87
C ALA A 176 -2.82 14.50 1.95
N GLY A 177 -3.87 14.29 2.76
CA GLY A 177 -3.89 13.30 3.82
C GLY A 177 -3.59 11.87 3.38
N ASN A 178 -4.01 11.47 2.17
CA ASN A 178 -3.68 10.17 1.62
C ASN A 178 -2.17 10.05 1.33
N ALA A 179 -1.56 11.11 0.78
CA ALA A 179 -0.11 11.15 0.55
C ALA A 179 0.68 11.17 1.86
N ASN A 180 0.15 11.81 2.91
CA ASN A 180 0.74 11.74 4.26
C ASN A 180 0.78 10.30 4.77
N LEU A 181 -0.33 9.57 4.68
CA LEU A 181 -0.40 8.18 5.13
C LEU A 181 0.55 7.28 4.31
N ALA A 182 0.59 7.47 2.99
CA ALA A 182 1.54 6.76 2.12
C ALA A 182 3.00 7.02 2.51
N GLY A 183 3.34 8.29 2.79
CA GLY A 183 4.69 8.70 3.21
C GLY A 183 5.11 8.21 4.60
N LEU A 184 4.15 7.81 5.44
CA LEU A 184 4.40 7.23 6.77
C LEU A 184 4.68 5.72 6.71
N CYS A 185 4.46 5.06 5.58
CA CYS A 185 4.82 3.65 5.41
C CYS A 185 6.35 3.46 5.34
N ASP A 186 6.84 2.31 5.78
CA ASP A 186 8.26 1.97 5.70
C ASP A 186 8.71 1.80 4.25
N THR A 187 7.84 1.22 3.42
CA THR A 187 8.07 1.03 1.99
C THR A 187 6.87 1.51 1.19
N LEU A 188 7.13 2.27 0.13
CA LEU A 188 6.12 2.77 -0.79
C LEU A 188 6.33 2.18 -2.20
N ILE A 189 5.34 1.42 -2.64
CA ILE A 189 5.27 0.86 -4.00
C ILE A 189 4.33 1.73 -4.82
N ALA A 190 4.72 2.04 -6.07
CA ALA A 190 3.85 2.80 -6.96
C ALA A 190 3.84 2.25 -8.37
N THR A 191 2.78 2.57 -9.14
CA THR A 191 2.71 2.32 -10.58
C THR A 191 3.11 3.58 -11.36
N PRO A 192 3.44 3.49 -12.66
CA PRO A 192 3.82 4.65 -13.46
C PRO A 192 2.71 5.69 -13.64
N LYS A 193 1.44 5.30 -13.40
CA LYS A 193 0.27 6.20 -13.45
C LYS A 193 0.02 6.92 -12.12
N ALA A 194 0.76 6.60 -11.08
CA ALA A 194 0.61 7.23 -9.79
C ALA A 194 1.02 8.70 -9.84
N ALA A 195 0.23 9.52 -9.15
CA ALA A 195 0.53 10.94 -8.93
C ALA A 195 0.37 11.26 -7.45
N LEU A 196 1.44 11.79 -6.85
CA LEU A 196 1.48 12.06 -5.41
C LEU A 196 1.78 13.54 -5.14
N GLY A 197 1.21 14.08 -4.07
CA GLY A 197 1.53 15.45 -3.62
C GLY A 197 0.78 15.86 -2.36
N MET A 198 1.34 16.84 -1.66
CA MET A 198 0.71 17.40 -0.45
C MET A 198 -0.47 18.32 -0.76
N GLY A 199 -0.52 18.92 -1.94
CA GLY A 199 -1.62 19.73 -2.43
C GLY A 199 -2.05 19.25 -3.80
N GLY A 200 -3.36 19.02 -3.99
CA GLY A 200 -3.90 18.68 -5.31
C GLY A 200 -3.95 19.88 -6.27
N PRO A 201 -4.18 19.64 -7.57
CA PRO A 201 -4.21 20.70 -8.59
C PRO A 201 -5.04 21.93 -8.25
N PRO A 202 -6.28 21.82 -7.71
CA PRO A 202 -7.07 23.00 -7.38
C PRO A 202 -6.42 23.90 -6.30
N LEU A 203 -5.68 23.30 -5.36
CA LEU A 203 -4.99 24.05 -4.32
C LEU A 203 -3.76 24.76 -4.88
N VAL A 204 -3.03 24.11 -5.77
CA VAL A 204 -1.86 24.68 -6.47
C VAL A 204 -2.30 25.81 -7.40
N GLU A 205 -3.40 25.64 -8.12
CA GLU A 205 -3.97 26.71 -8.97
C GLU A 205 -4.38 27.93 -8.14
N ALA A 206 -5.07 27.72 -7.02
CA ALA A 206 -5.47 28.81 -6.14
C ALA A 206 -4.28 29.53 -5.50
N ALA A 207 -3.21 28.82 -5.16
CA ALA A 207 -2.05 29.39 -4.48
C ALA A 207 -1.02 30.02 -5.43
N LEU A 208 -0.80 29.43 -6.62
CA LEU A 208 0.28 29.80 -7.52
C LEU A 208 -0.20 30.27 -8.90
N GLY A 209 -1.50 30.17 -9.20
CA GLY A 209 -2.05 30.49 -10.53
C GLY A 209 -1.62 29.51 -11.63
N LEU A 210 -1.17 28.33 -11.27
CA LEU A 210 -0.70 27.31 -12.21
C LEU A 210 -1.78 26.22 -12.39
N THR A 211 -2.28 26.07 -13.60
CA THR A 211 -3.21 24.99 -13.96
C THR A 211 -2.41 23.77 -14.41
N LEU A 212 -2.36 22.75 -13.57
CA LEU A 212 -1.62 21.50 -13.81
C LEU A 212 -2.56 20.29 -13.65
N THR A 213 -2.32 19.25 -14.42
CA THR A 213 -2.92 17.95 -14.16
C THR A 213 -2.26 17.28 -12.94
N PRO A 214 -2.90 16.33 -12.27
CA PRO A 214 -2.27 15.56 -11.18
C PRO A 214 -0.95 14.91 -11.62
N GLU A 215 -0.92 14.38 -12.83
CA GLU A 215 0.21 13.67 -13.42
C GLU A 215 1.38 14.61 -13.80
N GLU A 216 1.11 15.89 -14.04
CA GLU A 216 2.14 16.93 -14.22
C GLU A 216 2.64 17.47 -12.91
N LEU A 217 1.77 17.52 -11.89
CA LEU A 217 2.09 18.08 -10.58
C LEU A 217 3.03 17.18 -9.77
N GLY A 218 2.78 15.87 -9.75
CA GLY A 218 3.54 14.94 -8.93
C GLY A 218 3.66 13.55 -9.53
N PRO A 219 4.31 13.40 -10.71
CA PRO A 219 4.43 12.10 -11.37
C PRO A 219 5.29 11.12 -10.57
N ALA A 220 4.93 9.83 -10.60
CA ALA A 220 5.62 8.77 -9.89
C ALA A 220 7.14 8.72 -10.17
N GLN A 221 7.54 9.00 -11.42
CA GLN A 221 8.94 8.99 -11.83
C GLN A 221 9.79 10.04 -11.11
N MET A 222 9.22 11.20 -10.83
CA MET A 222 9.89 12.25 -10.03
C MET A 222 10.07 11.78 -8.59
N HIS A 223 9.03 11.17 -8.01
CA HIS A 223 9.07 10.65 -6.65
C HIS A 223 9.99 9.43 -6.49
N GLU A 224 10.13 8.59 -7.51
CA GLU A 224 11.13 7.54 -7.58
C GLU A 224 12.55 8.11 -7.61
N ALA A 225 12.77 9.15 -8.44
CA ALA A 225 14.09 9.77 -8.58
C ALA A 225 14.54 10.52 -7.31
N CYS A 226 13.63 11.07 -6.51
CA CYS A 226 13.94 11.73 -5.23
C CYS A 226 13.87 10.81 -4.01
N GLY A 227 13.55 9.51 -4.19
CA GLY A 227 13.54 8.53 -3.12
C GLY A 227 12.29 8.53 -2.24
N ALA A 228 11.21 9.19 -2.65
CA ALA A 228 9.93 9.12 -1.97
C ALA A 228 9.21 7.79 -2.27
N ILE A 229 9.35 7.25 -3.49
CA ILE A 229 8.90 5.91 -3.86
C ILE A 229 10.08 4.94 -3.76
N ASP A 230 9.86 3.82 -3.09
CA ASP A 230 10.87 2.78 -2.90
C ASP A 230 10.95 1.82 -4.08
N VAL A 231 9.78 1.43 -4.65
CA VAL A 231 9.69 0.50 -5.77
C VAL A 231 8.67 1.00 -6.78
N LEU A 232 9.06 1.17 -8.03
CA LEU A 232 8.16 1.44 -9.15
C LEU A 232 7.94 0.15 -9.93
N VAL A 233 6.69 -0.30 -10.00
CA VAL A 233 6.25 -1.54 -10.67
C VAL A 233 5.40 -1.21 -11.89
N ALA A 234 5.19 -2.15 -12.80
CA ALA A 234 4.49 -1.86 -14.06
C ALA A 234 2.99 -1.59 -13.88
N ASP A 235 2.32 -2.32 -12.97
CA ASP A 235 0.89 -2.24 -12.75
C ASP A 235 0.48 -2.72 -11.34
N GLU A 236 -0.84 -2.77 -11.08
CA GLU A 236 -1.38 -3.20 -9.79
C GLU A 236 -1.15 -4.68 -9.49
N HIS A 237 -1.00 -5.54 -10.50
CA HIS A 237 -0.68 -6.96 -10.30
C HIS A 237 0.75 -7.12 -9.79
N GLU A 238 1.71 -6.44 -10.44
CA GLU A 238 3.09 -6.42 -9.94
C GLU A 238 3.18 -5.74 -8.56
N ALA A 239 2.33 -4.74 -8.27
CA ALA A 239 2.29 -4.14 -6.94
C ALA A 239 1.87 -5.16 -5.89
N ILE A 240 0.86 -5.98 -6.17
CA ILE A 240 0.42 -7.06 -5.28
C ILE A 240 1.55 -8.09 -5.05
N ASP A 241 2.24 -8.50 -6.10
CA ASP A 241 3.36 -9.44 -5.98
C ASP A 241 4.53 -8.84 -5.20
N CYS A 242 4.80 -7.55 -5.41
CA CYS A 242 5.80 -6.82 -4.63
C CYS A 242 5.44 -6.71 -3.14
N VAL A 243 4.15 -6.46 -2.81
CA VAL A 243 3.64 -6.49 -1.43
C VAL A 243 3.84 -7.86 -0.79
N ARG A 244 3.47 -8.96 -1.50
CA ARG A 244 3.70 -10.32 -1.00
C ARG A 244 5.16 -10.58 -0.70
N ARG A 245 6.03 -10.23 -1.66
CA ARG A 245 7.48 -10.37 -1.52
C ARG A 245 8.02 -9.56 -0.33
N TYR A 246 7.58 -8.31 -0.17
CA TYR A 246 7.96 -7.47 0.97
C TYR A 246 7.56 -8.11 2.30
N LEU A 247 6.34 -8.60 2.43
CA LEU A 247 5.85 -9.23 3.66
C LEU A 247 6.60 -10.51 4.03
N GLU A 248 7.12 -11.25 3.05
CA GLU A 248 7.88 -12.48 3.29
C GLU A 248 9.18 -12.26 4.05
N TYR A 249 9.80 -11.08 3.96
CA TYR A 249 11.01 -10.79 4.74
C TYR A 249 10.74 -10.63 6.24
N PHE A 250 9.48 -10.45 6.63
CA PHE A 250 9.07 -10.23 8.03
C PHE A 250 8.36 -11.44 8.67
N ARG A 251 8.16 -12.52 7.91
CA ARG A 251 7.58 -13.76 8.46
C ARG A 251 8.50 -14.50 9.43
N GLY A 252 9.78 -14.14 9.44
CA GLY A 252 10.81 -14.91 10.10
C GLY A 252 11.33 -16.05 9.22
N ALA A 253 12.32 -16.75 9.70
CA ALA A 253 12.82 -17.95 9.03
C ALA A 253 11.75 -19.06 9.13
N ASP A 254 11.28 -19.53 8.00
CA ASP A 254 10.29 -20.62 7.93
C ASP A 254 10.93 -22.02 8.02
N GLY A 255 12.25 -22.05 8.28
CA GLY A 255 13.04 -23.28 8.37
C GLY A 255 13.27 -23.98 7.04
N GLN A 256 12.80 -23.38 5.93
CA GLN A 256 13.11 -23.91 4.61
C GLN A 256 14.50 -23.42 4.19
N PRO A 257 15.36 -24.30 3.69
CA PRO A 257 16.62 -23.88 3.11
C PRO A 257 16.32 -22.98 1.91
N GLY A 258 16.98 -21.82 1.83
CA GLY A 258 16.92 -20.99 0.66
C GLY A 258 17.46 -21.71 -0.57
N SER A 259 17.10 -21.23 -1.76
CA SER A 259 17.73 -21.70 -2.99
C SER A 259 19.18 -21.23 -3.02
N ASP A 260 20.11 -22.15 -3.36
CA ASP A 260 21.53 -21.80 -3.42
C ASP A 260 21.78 -20.65 -4.42
N PRO A 261 22.58 -19.64 -4.02
CA PRO A 261 22.96 -18.57 -4.93
C PRO A 261 23.89 -19.07 -6.04
N ASP A 262 23.84 -18.45 -7.21
CA ASP A 262 24.85 -18.67 -8.25
C ASP A 262 26.17 -17.97 -7.87
N THR A 263 27.03 -18.69 -7.17
CA THR A 263 28.34 -18.16 -6.73
C THR A 263 29.39 -18.17 -7.86
N SER A 264 29.11 -18.73 -9.02
CA SER A 264 30.08 -18.88 -10.11
C SER A 264 30.63 -17.53 -10.60
N ALA A 265 29.78 -16.51 -10.65
CA ALA A 265 30.14 -15.16 -11.07
C ALA A 265 31.01 -14.40 -10.04
N LEU A 266 31.00 -14.78 -8.76
CA LEU A 266 31.72 -14.05 -7.71
C LEU A 266 33.24 -14.02 -7.90
N ARG A 267 33.81 -15.03 -8.55
CA ARG A 267 35.26 -15.11 -8.81
C ARG A 267 35.76 -14.02 -9.76
N THR A 268 34.88 -13.50 -10.61
CA THR A 268 35.26 -12.56 -11.69
C THR A 268 34.51 -11.23 -11.64
N VAL A 269 33.49 -11.10 -10.77
CA VAL A 269 32.65 -9.89 -10.70
C VAL A 269 33.45 -8.66 -10.24
N VAL A 270 34.41 -8.84 -9.33
CA VAL A 270 35.33 -7.78 -8.92
C VAL A 270 36.55 -7.85 -9.83
N PRO A 271 36.83 -6.79 -10.62
CA PRO A 271 37.97 -6.77 -11.55
C PRO A 271 39.33 -6.84 -10.82
N GLU A 272 40.28 -7.56 -11.37
CA GLU A 272 41.69 -7.56 -10.86
C GLU A 272 42.29 -6.17 -10.84
N ASN A 273 41.93 -5.33 -11.82
CA ASN A 273 42.36 -3.94 -11.84
C ASN A 273 41.50 -3.08 -10.90
N PRO A 274 42.05 -2.57 -9.78
CA PRO A 274 41.30 -1.84 -8.75
C PRO A 274 40.78 -0.46 -9.25
N ARG A 275 41.16 -0.02 -10.45
CA ARG A 275 40.65 1.21 -11.06
C ARG A 275 39.38 0.98 -11.90
N ARG A 276 38.99 -0.27 -12.10
CA ARG A 276 37.74 -0.60 -12.82
C ARG A 276 36.59 -0.70 -11.84
N ALA A 277 35.53 0.04 -12.13
CA ALA A 277 34.26 -0.08 -11.42
C ALA A 277 33.56 -1.39 -11.78
N TYR A 278 32.77 -1.90 -10.86
CA TYR A 278 31.92 -3.07 -11.04
C TYR A 278 30.53 -2.81 -10.45
N ASP A 279 29.51 -3.55 -10.89
CA ASP A 279 28.17 -3.47 -10.32
C ASP A 279 28.06 -4.37 -9.08
N VAL A 280 27.92 -3.76 -7.93
CA VAL A 280 27.83 -4.47 -6.64
C VAL A 280 26.57 -5.34 -6.55
N ARG A 281 25.51 -5.07 -7.35
CA ARG A 281 24.31 -5.91 -7.39
C ARG A 281 24.63 -7.36 -7.73
N ARG A 282 25.58 -7.59 -8.64
CA ARG A 282 26.05 -8.94 -8.98
C ARG A 282 26.71 -9.66 -7.79
N VAL A 283 27.37 -8.91 -6.90
CA VAL A 283 27.91 -9.48 -5.67
C VAL A 283 26.77 -9.86 -4.71
N ILE A 284 25.78 -8.98 -4.57
CA ILE A 284 24.61 -9.21 -3.73
C ILE A 284 23.84 -10.45 -4.24
N GLU A 285 23.55 -10.54 -5.54
CA GLU A 285 22.88 -11.67 -6.17
C GLU A 285 23.66 -12.99 -6.01
N GLY A 286 25.00 -12.93 -6.08
CA GLY A 286 25.84 -14.11 -5.89
C GLY A 286 25.97 -14.57 -4.42
N ILE A 287 25.49 -13.79 -3.43
CA ILE A 287 25.50 -14.14 -2.01
C ILE A 287 24.09 -14.49 -1.53
N ALA A 288 23.08 -13.78 -2.04
CA ALA A 288 21.68 -13.95 -1.66
C ALA A 288 21.08 -15.20 -2.33
N ASP A 289 20.06 -15.75 -1.71
CA ASP A 289 19.23 -16.80 -2.31
C ASP A 289 18.67 -16.33 -3.64
N GLN A 290 18.57 -17.24 -4.61
CA GLN A 290 18.10 -16.93 -5.95
C GLN A 290 16.75 -16.21 -5.90
N ASP A 291 16.61 -15.14 -6.68
CA ASP A 291 15.42 -14.29 -6.80
C ASP A 291 14.93 -13.63 -5.48
N SER A 292 15.75 -13.67 -4.42
CA SER A 292 15.37 -13.12 -3.12
C SER A 292 15.67 -11.62 -2.95
N VAL A 293 16.39 -10.97 -3.84
CA VAL A 293 16.83 -9.58 -3.66
C VAL A 293 15.72 -8.60 -4.07
N LEU A 294 15.23 -7.79 -3.15
CA LEU A 294 14.35 -6.65 -3.40
C LEU A 294 15.11 -5.35 -3.14
N GLU A 295 15.59 -4.71 -4.21
CA GLU A 295 16.25 -3.41 -4.09
C GLU A 295 15.22 -2.31 -3.85
N LEU A 296 15.50 -1.43 -2.87
CA LEU A 296 14.69 -0.27 -2.54
C LEU A 296 15.38 1.00 -3.03
N ARG A 297 14.63 1.91 -3.65
CA ARG A 297 15.10 3.19 -4.19
C ARG A 297 16.23 3.05 -5.21
N PRO A 298 16.11 2.22 -6.25
CA PRO A 298 17.20 1.97 -7.19
C PRO A 298 17.61 3.20 -7.99
N LYS A 299 16.74 4.21 -8.14
CA LYS A 299 17.02 5.44 -8.89
C LYS A 299 17.47 6.62 -8.03
N PHE A 300 17.25 6.56 -6.71
CA PHE A 300 17.70 7.56 -5.76
C PHE A 300 19.05 7.20 -5.17
N ALA A 301 19.97 8.18 -5.05
CA ALA A 301 21.29 8.03 -4.45
C ALA A 301 22.01 6.75 -4.93
N ARG A 302 22.26 6.68 -6.24
CA ARG A 302 22.72 5.47 -6.93
C ARG A 302 24.11 5.00 -6.53
N SER A 303 24.89 5.82 -5.78
CA SER A 303 26.20 5.44 -5.25
C SER A 303 26.13 4.42 -4.11
N VAL A 304 24.90 4.13 -3.60
CA VAL A 304 24.66 3.09 -2.61
C VAL A 304 23.43 2.25 -3.00
N VAL A 305 23.48 0.97 -2.68
CA VAL A 305 22.39 0.01 -2.82
C VAL A 305 21.81 -0.28 -1.43
N THR A 306 20.50 -0.23 -1.32
CA THR A 306 19.72 -0.70 -0.16
C THR A 306 18.77 -1.77 -0.64
N ALA A 307 18.79 -2.95 -0.03
CA ALA A 307 17.93 -4.05 -0.44
C ALA A 307 17.52 -4.94 0.75
N LEU A 308 16.37 -5.58 0.62
CA LEU A 308 16.00 -6.74 1.40
C LEU A 308 16.39 -7.99 0.60
N ALA A 309 16.91 -9.01 1.26
CA ALA A 309 17.31 -10.26 0.63
C ALA A 309 17.13 -11.44 1.61
N LYS A 310 17.28 -12.66 1.12
CA LYS A 310 17.43 -13.84 1.98
C LYS A 310 18.80 -14.47 1.76
N VAL A 311 19.38 -14.96 2.83
CA VAL A 311 20.61 -15.77 2.80
C VAL A 311 20.34 -17.07 3.56
N GLN A 312 20.35 -18.19 2.86
CA GLN A 312 19.97 -19.50 3.40
C GLN A 312 18.60 -19.48 4.08
N GLY A 313 17.59 -18.85 3.42
CA GLY A 313 16.24 -18.69 3.94
C GLY A 313 16.08 -17.61 5.02
N THR A 314 17.18 -17.02 5.53
CA THR A 314 17.12 -16.00 6.57
C THR A 314 17.03 -14.60 5.95
N PRO A 315 15.99 -13.79 6.27
CA PRO A 315 15.87 -12.42 5.80
C PRO A 315 17.01 -11.53 6.35
N VAL A 316 17.57 -10.72 5.46
CA VAL A 316 18.65 -9.78 5.78
C VAL A 316 18.41 -8.43 5.08
N GLY A 317 18.87 -7.34 5.73
CA GLY A 317 19.01 -6.03 5.08
C GLY A 317 20.41 -5.91 4.48
N VAL A 318 20.50 -5.41 3.25
CA VAL A 318 21.75 -5.22 2.53
C VAL A 318 22.01 -3.74 2.34
N LEU A 319 23.20 -3.29 2.78
CA LEU A 319 23.77 -1.97 2.51
C LEU A 319 25.08 -2.16 1.77
N ALA A 320 25.21 -1.59 0.58
CA ALA A 320 26.42 -1.72 -0.21
C ALA A 320 26.77 -0.44 -0.98
N ASN A 321 28.06 -0.10 -1.03
CA ASN A 321 28.55 0.94 -1.92
C ASN A 321 28.48 0.46 -3.39
N GLN A 322 28.04 1.33 -4.31
CA GLN A 322 27.96 1.04 -5.74
C GLN A 322 29.05 1.78 -6.51
N PRO A 323 30.18 1.11 -6.83
CA PRO A 323 31.33 1.76 -7.48
C PRO A 323 31.03 2.35 -8.85
N MET A 324 29.97 1.92 -9.53
CA MET A 324 29.54 2.45 -10.83
C MET A 324 29.10 3.91 -10.77
N TYR A 325 28.77 4.43 -9.59
CA TYR A 325 28.29 5.80 -9.39
C TYR A 325 29.13 6.48 -8.31
N LEU A 326 29.71 7.65 -8.61
CA LEU A 326 30.56 8.42 -7.72
C LEU A 326 31.65 7.56 -7.03
N ALA A 327 32.12 6.50 -7.69
CA ALA A 327 33.04 5.50 -7.13
C ALA A 327 32.56 4.90 -5.79
N GLY A 328 31.27 4.87 -5.54
CA GLY A 328 30.66 4.39 -4.29
C GLY A 328 30.78 5.36 -3.11
N ALA A 329 31.06 6.65 -3.37
CA ALA A 329 31.12 7.65 -2.30
C ALA A 329 29.75 7.90 -1.69
N ILE A 330 29.72 8.13 -0.38
CA ILE A 330 28.53 8.48 0.36
C ILE A 330 28.43 10.01 0.40
N ASP A 331 27.51 10.55 -0.39
CA ASP A 331 27.11 11.96 -0.38
C ASP A 331 25.86 12.16 0.51
N SER A 332 25.32 13.38 0.58
CA SER A 332 24.15 13.67 1.40
C SER A 332 22.94 12.83 1.03
N PRO A 333 22.53 12.70 -0.25
CA PRO A 333 21.44 11.81 -0.63
C PRO A 333 21.69 10.33 -0.29
N ALA A 334 22.94 9.86 -0.42
CA ALA A 334 23.29 8.49 -0.04
C ALA A 334 23.18 8.27 1.48
N SER A 335 23.59 9.26 2.27
CA SER A 335 23.43 9.22 3.74
C SER A 335 21.94 9.14 4.13
N ASP A 336 21.07 9.94 3.49
CA ASP A 336 19.63 9.93 3.74
C ASP A 336 19.00 8.56 3.36
N LYS A 337 19.40 7.99 2.22
CA LYS A 337 18.95 6.65 1.79
C LYS A 337 19.34 5.58 2.78
N LEU A 338 20.62 5.59 3.22
CA LEU A 338 21.14 4.62 4.18
C LEU A 338 20.47 4.77 5.55
N ALA A 339 20.33 6.01 6.05
CA ALA A 339 19.72 6.29 7.36
C ALA A 339 18.27 5.83 7.43
N ARG A 340 17.50 6.09 6.37
CA ARG A 340 16.11 5.65 6.32
C ARG A 340 16.00 4.13 6.26
N PHE A 341 16.83 3.46 5.48
CA PHE A 341 16.81 2.00 5.39
C PHE A 341 17.25 1.35 6.69
#